data_b26e5f4d5a9a6647e7001b4b49fd49b5
#
_entry.id   b26e5f4d5a9a6647e7001b4b49fd49b5
#
_cell.length_a   1.000
_cell.length_b   1.000
_cell.length_c   1.000
_cell.angle_alpha   90.00
_cell.angle_beta   90.00
_cell.angle_gamma   90.00
#
_symmetry.space_group_name_H-M   'P 1'
#
loop_
_entity.id
_entity.type
_entity.pdbx_description
1 polymer ?
#
loop_
_entity_poly.entity_id
_entity_poly.type
_entity_poly.pdbx_seq_one_letter_code
_entity_poly.pdbx_strand_id
1 'polypeptide(L)'
;VRSLRSNVVSELKTLERLQGQLGEGRAQCHGGVGETNENPNAQQAEEINDKTVVTDTTAEETDAESRTIHALRSSNLPFYEAVWTIAKRSCTGLVAFGKRFYWDGEGERTTGKDGKNKKAKDKNKRSVFVDIVADDGEEWVKVSTISETRLLFEMAKKGWEADSDVNSDGHERTVLQNHDCGDDSDDDDDEIELLKLAGDMRKAANIVRVHYRRPRLRFVLPKVEEGSNPEIDDLLKSIRGYGVVVNCGEDVFTSQAFTKPKSDNPVVQDSVDSVQDEIRNLLPNRFKRFTSTLNVDCTLLLAIVSDLSHCKNIATSPQHHKAINRQIEIERERPLLSSELWPAMESHQLLCTSDAAKRMREIVETIGTETERKRMTILMGDPPFTGAESVSLVTELQNLSDYQVPPRLMLPIRVVDASAAIRLEKSKLPPIAHKVEEILSDINASVFMYGWVSDIMTITSNRTVVKQIETMIEGHRDDEDMKGPLIWVCDTARSLIGKEKGRKN
;
A
#
# COMPACT_ATOMS: atom_id res chain seq x y z
N VAL A 1 -3.85 6.90 -6.14
CA VAL A 1 -4.09 7.50 -7.45
C VAL A 1 -4.86 8.82 -7.33
N ARG A 2 -6.05 8.85 -6.67
CA ARG A 2 -6.88 10.08 -6.55
C ARG A 2 -6.11 11.24 -5.92
N SER A 3 -5.35 11.01 -4.85
CA SER A 3 -4.54 12.02 -4.17
C SER A 3 -3.46 12.59 -5.09
N LEU A 4 -2.67 11.74 -5.75
CA LEU A 4 -1.64 12.17 -6.69
C LEU A 4 -2.24 12.98 -7.84
N ARG A 5 -3.35 12.49 -8.43
CA ARG A 5 -4.08 13.24 -9.47
C ARG A 5 -4.54 14.62 -9.00
N SER A 6 -5.08 14.70 -7.78
CA SER A 6 -5.51 15.97 -7.20
C SER A 6 -4.36 16.95 -7.07
N ASN A 7 -3.20 16.48 -6.60
CA ASN A 7 -2.00 17.32 -6.46
C ASN A 7 -1.51 17.81 -7.84
N VAL A 8 -1.42 16.93 -8.83
CA VAL A 8 -1.03 17.29 -10.21
C VAL A 8 -1.99 18.32 -10.81
N VAL A 9 -3.31 18.13 -10.67
CA VAL A 9 -4.32 19.05 -11.20
C VAL A 9 -4.24 20.42 -10.49
N SER A 10 -3.98 20.42 -9.18
CA SER A 10 -3.81 21.66 -8.41
C SER A 10 -2.58 22.43 -8.86
N GLU A 11 -1.47 21.73 -9.08
CA GLU A 11 -0.22 22.30 -9.58
C GLU A 11 -0.38 22.89 -10.99
N LEU A 12 -0.99 22.13 -11.91
CA LEU A 12 -1.28 22.60 -13.26
C LEU A 12 -2.11 23.88 -13.28
N LYS A 13 -3.17 23.97 -12.47
CA LYS A 13 -3.98 25.18 -12.36
C LYS A 13 -3.16 26.37 -11.84
N THR A 14 -2.23 26.12 -10.92
CA THR A 14 -1.35 27.18 -10.41
C THR A 14 -0.41 27.68 -11.51
N LEU A 15 0.17 26.78 -12.29
CA LEU A 15 1.05 27.11 -13.42
C LEU A 15 0.31 27.82 -14.54
N GLU A 16 -0.91 27.39 -14.89
CA GLU A 16 -1.78 28.06 -15.87
C GLU A 16 -2.07 29.51 -15.46
N ARG A 17 -2.37 29.73 -14.18
CA ARG A 17 -2.59 31.06 -13.66
C ARG A 17 -1.33 31.95 -13.75
N LEU A 18 -0.17 31.39 -13.38
CA LEU A 18 1.11 32.13 -13.47
C LEU A 18 1.47 32.44 -14.93
N GLN A 19 1.23 31.51 -15.85
CA GLN A 19 1.44 31.73 -17.28
C GLN A 19 0.50 32.81 -17.83
N GLY A 20 -0.76 32.84 -17.41
CA GLY A 20 -1.72 33.88 -17.74
C GLY A 20 -1.23 35.27 -17.30
N GLN A 21 -0.72 35.39 -16.09
CA GLN A 21 -0.15 36.65 -15.57
C GLN A 21 1.06 37.13 -16.37
N LEU A 22 1.93 36.26 -16.82
CA LEU A 22 3.04 36.58 -17.72
C LEU A 22 2.55 37.06 -19.10
N GLY A 23 1.49 36.44 -19.64
CA GLY A 23 0.90 36.79 -20.92
C GLY A 23 0.24 38.18 -20.90
N GLU A 24 -0.49 38.50 -19.83
CA GLU A 24 -1.13 39.78 -19.64
C GLU A 24 -0.11 40.91 -19.44
N GLY A 25 0.98 40.69 -18.68
CA GLY A 25 2.09 41.63 -18.53
C GLY A 25 2.75 41.97 -19.85
N ARG A 26 3.01 40.97 -20.71
CA ARG A 26 3.60 41.20 -22.04
C ARG A 26 2.65 41.89 -23.02
N ALA A 27 1.34 41.68 -22.93
CA ALA A 27 0.36 42.32 -23.79
C ALA A 27 0.21 43.81 -23.46
N GLN A 28 0.38 44.23 -22.20
CA GLN A 28 0.36 45.65 -21.79
C GLN A 28 1.60 46.41 -22.26
N CYS A 29 2.77 45.73 -22.35
CA CYS A 29 4.00 46.37 -22.87
C CYS A 29 4.00 46.57 -24.40
N HIS A 30 3.18 45.90 -25.17
CA HIS A 30 3.10 46.04 -26.63
C HIS A 30 1.92 46.89 -27.11
N GLY A 31 1.04 47.33 -26.20
CA GLY A 31 -0.13 48.17 -26.54
C GLY A 31 0.10 49.69 -26.59
N GLY A 32 1.32 50.17 -26.38
CA GLY A 32 1.67 51.59 -26.23
C GLY A 32 2.28 52.25 -27.47
N VAL A 33 2.03 51.77 -28.68
CA VAL A 33 2.39 52.55 -29.90
C VAL A 33 1.13 53.21 -30.47
N GLY A 34 0.79 54.35 -29.86
CA GLY A 34 -0.27 55.22 -30.34
C GLY A 34 0.20 55.97 -31.62
N GLU A 35 -0.70 56.06 -32.58
CA GLU A 35 -0.61 56.78 -33.81
C GLU A 35 -0.18 58.21 -33.58
N THR A 36 0.96 58.65 -34.15
CA THR A 36 1.34 60.05 -34.26
C THR A 36 0.77 60.59 -35.52
N ASN A 37 -0.21 61.46 -35.36
CA ASN A 37 -0.66 62.41 -36.41
C ASN A 37 0.45 63.42 -36.74
N GLU A 38 0.92 63.40 -37.98
CA GLU A 38 1.79 64.43 -38.52
C GLU A 38 1.10 65.79 -38.63
N ASN A 39 1.73 66.77 -38.03
CA ASN A 39 1.47 68.19 -38.42
C ASN A 39 2.82 68.94 -38.51
N PRO A 40 3.19 69.53 -39.68
CA PRO A 40 4.46 70.18 -39.88
C PRO A 40 4.33 71.71 -39.65
N ASN A 41 4.97 72.23 -38.63
CA ASN A 41 5.59 73.54 -38.58
C ASN A 41 5.86 74.02 -37.16
N ALA A 42 7.10 74.20 -36.84
CA ALA A 42 7.67 75.43 -36.27
C ALA A 42 9.00 75.18 -35.59
N GLN A 43 9.92 75.99 -36.04
CA GLN A 43 11.30 76.10 -35.56
C GLN A 43 11.38 76.70 -34.15
N GLN A 44 12.55 76.48 -33.55
CA GLN A 44 13.27 77.28 -32.53
C GLN A 44 13.22 76.87 -31.08
N ALA A 45 14.44 76.47 -30.66
CA ALA A 45 15.19 76.89 -29.41
C ALA A 45 14.52 76.68 -28.03
N GLU A 46 15.16 75.82 -27.24
CA GLU A 46 15.95 76.25 -26.06
C GLU A 46 16.30 75.05 -25.18
N GLU A 47 17.56 74.99 -24.79
CA GLU A 47 18.09 74.10 -23.73
C GLU A 47 17.36 74.39 -22.41
N ILE A 48 16.80 73.35 -21.76
CA ILE A 48 16.68 73.31 -20.29
C ILE A 48 16.69 71.87 -19.81
N ASN A 49 17.62 71.64 -18.92
CA ASN A 49 17.75 70.49 -18.02
C ASN A 49 16.41 69.97 -17.52
N ASP A 50 16.10 68.73 -17.80
CA ASP A 50 15.15 68.00 -16.94
C ASP A 50 15.59 66.54 -16.80
N LYS A 51 16.02 66.24 -15.57
CA LYS A 51 16.20 64.85 -15.10
C LYS A 51 14.83 64.23 -14.97
N THR A 52 14.37 63.60 -16.01
CA THR A 52 13.12 62.85 -15.97
C THR A 52 13.34 61.50 -15.32
N VAL A 53 12.72 61.33 -14.20
CA VAL A 53 12.39 60.08 -13.51
C VAL A 53 11.67 59.14 -14.49
N VAL A 54 12.42 58.23 -15.15
CA VAL A 54 11.90 57.09 -15.91
C VAL A 54 12.75 55.88 -15.56
N THR A 55 12.64 55.39 -14.35
CA THR A 55 13.39 54.17 -13.97
C THR A 55 12.72 53.31 -12.89
N ASP A 56 11.48 53.57 -12.49
CA ASP A 56 10.92 52.74 -11.41
C ASP A 56 9.94 51.64 -11.89
N THR A 57 9.20 51.88 -12.97
CA THR A 57 8.21 50.91 -13.50
C THR A 57 8.84 49.71 -14.22
N THR A 58 9.95 49.86 -14.91
CA THR A 58 10.62 48.80 -15.64
C THR A 58 11.38 47.82 -14.72
N ALA A 59 11.85 48.29 -13.56
CA ALA A 59 12.55 47.46 -12.60
C ALA A 59 11.56 46.55 -11.82
N GLU A 60 10.39 47.07 -11.45
CA GLU A 60 9.34 46.28 -10.78
C GLU A 60 8.71 45.23 -11.72
N GLU A 61 8.50 45.53 -13.00
CA GLU A 61 8.01 44.60 -14.00
C GLU A 61 8.99 43.47 -14.29
N THR A 62 10.30 43.74 -14.37
CA THR A 62 11.32 42.72 -14.56
C THR A 62 11.47 41.81 -13.32
N ASP A 63 11.27 42.34 -12.13
CA ASP A 63 11.30 41.59 -10.87
C ASP A 63 10.06 40.67 -10.74
N ALA A 64 8.89 41.13 -11.14
CA ALA A 64 7.67 40.32 -11.18
C ALA A 64 7.74 39.17 -12.21
N GLU A 65 8.27 39.44 -13.39
CA GLU A 65 8.52 38.44 -14.43
C GLU A 65 9.55 37.39 -13.94
N SER A 66 10.63 37.85 -13.32
CA SER A 66 11.66 36.96 -12.73
C SER A 66 11.09 36.06 -11.63
N ARG A 67 10.25 36.61 -10.74
CA ARG A 67 9.56 35.80 -9.70
C ARG A 67 8.64 34.76 -10.29
N THR A 68 7.90 35.12 -11.34
CA THR A 68 6.97 34.18 -11.99
C THR A 68 7.72 33.08 -12.75
N ILE A 69 8.83 33.41 -13.41
CA ILE A 69 9.72 32.41 -14.04
C ILE A 69 10.33 31.49 -12.99
N HIS A 70 10.75 32.03 -11.85
CA HIS A 70 11.26 31.22 -10.75
C HIS A 70 10.18 30.27 -10.20
N ALA A 71 8.95 30.75 -10.01
CA ALA A 71 7.83 29.93 -9.55
C ALA A 71 7.49 28.80 -10.55
N LEU A 72 7.55 29.07 -11.86
CA LEU A 72 7.38 28.06 -12.91
C LEU A 72 8.49 26.98 -12.86
N ARG A 73 9.75 27.38 -12.63
CA ARG A 73 10.90 26.47 -12.52
C ARG A 73 10.88 25.64 -11.25
N SER A 74 10.26 26.13 -10.17
CA SER A 74 10.13 25.44 -8.88
C SER A 74 8.90 24.53 -8.78
N SER A 75 8.23 24.25 -9.91
CA SER A 75 7.07 23.38 -9.95
C SER A 75 7.38 21.95 -9.48
N ASN A 76 6.42 21.37 -8.77
CA ASN A 76 6.48 19.98 -8.31
C ASN A 76 6.10 18.94 -9.40
N LEU A 77 5.74 19.36 -10.61
CA LEU A 77 5.35 18.44 -11.69
C LEU A 77 6.42 17.40 -12.03
N PRO A 78 7.72 17.77 -12.16
CA PRO A 78 8.76 16.78 -12.43
C PRO A 78 8.87 15.70 -11.34
N PHE A 79 8.62 16.09 -10.08
CA PHE A 79 8.58 15.14 -8.96
C PHE A 79 7.38 14.20 -9.08
N TYR A 80 6.18 14.72 -9.36
CA TYR A 80 4.99 13.88 -9.53
C TYR A 80 5.09 12.97 -10.74
N GLU A 81 5.72 13.42 -11.82
CA GLU A 81 6.03 12.61 -13.00
C GLU A 81 6.98 11.46 -12.64
N ALA A 82 8.07 11.75 -11.91
CA ALA A 82 9.00 10.72 -11.43
C ALA A 82 8.29 9.69 -10.55
N VAL A 83 7.50 10.13 -9.56
CA VAL A 83 6.73 9.24 -8.68
C VAL A 83 5.78 8.35 -9.47
N TRP A 84 5.06 8.91 -10.44
CA TRP A 84 4.13 8.14 -11.29
C TRP A 84 4.85 7.15 -12.20
N THR A 85 5.95 7.56 -12.83
CA THR A 85 6.74 6.72 -13.73
C THR A 85 7.39 5.56 -12.99
N ILE A 86 7.98 5.82 -11.81
CA ILE A 86 8.55 4.79 -10.93
C ILE A 86 7.47 3.81 -10.50
N ALA A 87 6.29 4.32 -10.08
CA ALA A 87 5.20 3.45 -9.68
C ALA A 87 4.79 2.51 -10.81
N LYS A 88 4.58 3.03 -12.02
CA LYS A 88 4.14 2.23 -13.17
C LYS A 88 5.16 1.16 -13.61
N ARG A 89 6.45 1.52 -13.59
CA ARG A 89 7.50 0.68 -14.17
C ARG A 89 8.15 -0.27 -13.20
N SER A 90 8.24 0.11 -11.91
CA SER A 90 9.01 -0.64 -10.93
C SER A 90 8.22 -1.11 -9.69
N CYS A 91 6.91 -0.80 -9.60
CA CYS A 91 6.08 -1.21 -8.48
C CYS A 91 4.94 -2.13 -8.94
N THR A 92 4.50 -2.99 -8.03
CA THR A 92 3.32 -3.83 -8.19
C THR A 92 2.41 -3.65 -6.96
N GLY A 93 1.13 -3.96 -7.07
CA GLY A 93 0.24 -3.97 -5.91
C GLY A 93 0.19 -2.62 -5.16
N LEU A 94 -0.09 -1.53 -5.86
CA LEU A 94 -0.11 -0.18 -5.31
C LEU A 94 -1.21 -0.02 -4.26
N VAL A 95 -0.81 0.30 -3.02
CA VAL A 95 -1.73 0.59 -1.91
C VAL A 95 -2.01 2.08 -1.83
N ALA A 96 -0.96 2.92 -1.84
CA ALA A 96 -1.12 4.35 -1.69
C ALA A 96 0.00 5.16 -2.35
N PHE A 97 -0.33 6.37 -2.78
CA PHE A 97 0.62 7.45 -2.99
C PHE A 97 0.55 8.41 -1.82
N GLY A 98 1.72 8.81 -1.29
CA GLY A 98 1.82 9.79 -0.24
C GLY A 98 1.17 9.36 1.08
N LYS A 99 1.85 8.52 1.86
CA LYS A 99 1.35 8.06 3.16
C LYS A 99 2.32 8.41 4.27
N ARG A 100 1.80 8.94 5.38
CA ARG A 100 2.57 9.20 6.60
C ARG A 100 2.49 7.99 7.52
N PHE A 101 3.66 7.62 8.06
CA PHE A 101 3.79 6.62 9.10
C PHE A 101 4.35 7.29 10.35
N TYR A 102 3.85 6.88 11.51
CA TYR A 102 4.15 7.50 12.80
C TYR A 102 4.84 6.48 13.69
N TRP A 103 5.77 6.97 14.51
CA TRP A 103 6.37 6.19 15.59
C TRP A 103 6.50 7.06 16.85
N ASP A 104 6.57 6.42 18.01
CA ASP A 104 6.81 7.10 19.26
C ASP A 104 8.34 7.38 19.37
N GLY A 105 8.73 8.61 19.63
CA GLY A 105 10.14 8.97 19.87
C GLY A 105 10.67 8.22 21.10
N GLU A 106 11.94 7.85 21.09
CA GLU A 106 12.63 7.28 22.25
C GLU A 106 12.69 8.33 23.36
N GLY A 107 11.73 8.32 24.25
CA GLY A 107 11.62 9.22 25.38
C GLY A 107 10.60 8.70 26.36
N GLU A 108 11.09 8.06 27.44
CA GLU A 108 10.38 7.71 28.65
C GLU A 108 9.12 6.82 28.52
N ARG A 109 9.31 5.52 28.66
CA ARG A 109 8.30 4.64 29.26
C ARG A 109 8.04 5.08 30.71
N THR A 110 7.34 6.18 30.90
CA THR A 110 6.77 6.48 32.21
C THR A 110 5.65 5.49 32.46
N THR A 111 5.94 4.47 33.25
CA THR A 111 4.96 3.65 33.96
C THR A 111 4.20 4.56 34.92
N GLY A 112 3.25 5.32 34.46
CA GLY A 112 2.34 6.16 35.21
C GLY A 112 0.91 5.70 35.00
N LYS A 113 0.41 4.89 35.96
CA LYS A 113 -1.02 4.75 36.19
C LYS A 113 -1.53 6.12 36.63
N ASP A 114 -2.06 6.92 35.73
CA ASP A 114 -3.07 7.92 36.07
C ASP A 114 -3.74 8.46 34.80
N GLY A 115 -5.04 8.28 34.77
CA GLY A 115 -5.90 8.51 33.59
C GLY A 115 -6.33 9.96 33.38
N LYS A 116 -5.40 10.93 33.35
CA LYS A 116 -5.73 12.32 32.99
C LYS A 116 -4.55 12.98 32.28
N ASN A 117 -4.39 12.78 30.98
CA ASN A 117 -3.75 13.73 30.06
C ASN A 117 -3.68 13.17 28.63
N LYS A 118 -4.82 13.12 27.93
CA LYS A 118 -4.86 12.79 26.48
C LYS A 118 -4.20 13.85 25.57
N LYS A 119 -4.01 15.09 26.06
CA LYS A 119 -3.44 16.20 25.27
C LYS A 119 -1.91 16.29 25.26
N ALA A 120 -1.22 15.59 26.19
CA ALA A 120 0.25 15.56 26.22
C ALA A 120 0.86 14.45 25.34
N LYS A 121 0.07 13.44 24.95
CA LYS A 121 0.52 12.29 24.15
C LYS A 121 0.75 12.60 22.66
N ASP A 122 0.26 13.72 22.15
CA ASP A 122 0.37 14.06 20.71
C ASP A 122 1.65 14.84 20.35
N LYS A 123 2.40 15.33 21.33
CA LYS A 123 3.60 16.15 21.08
C LYS A 123 4.87 15.36 20.75
N ASN A 124 4.90 14.05 20.96
CA ASN A 124 6.09 13.23 20.78
C ASN A 124 5.99 12.20 19.63
N LYS A 125 4.98 12.29 18.79
CA LYS A 125 4.86 11.42 17.61
C LYS A 125 5.70 11.97 16.46
N ARG A 126 6.79 11.30 16.15
CA ARG A 126 7.56 11.53 14.92
C ARG A 126 6.85 10.86 13.75
N SER A 127 7.04 11.37 12.54
CA SER A 127 6.42 10.81 11.33
C SER A 127 7.33 10.91 10.14
N VAL A 128 7.23 9.93 9.24
CA VAL A 128 7.90 9.93 7.94
C VAL A 128 6.88 9.86 6.81
N PHE A 129 7.16 10.57 5.73
CA PHE A 129 6.32 10.58 4.53
C PHE A 129 6.92 9.68 3.46
N VAL A 130 6.16 8.66 3.07
CA VAL A 130 6.51 7.67 2.03
C VAL A 130 5.75 8.02 0.77
N ASP A 131 6.44 8.13 -0.37
CA ASP A 131 5.84 8.56 -1.64
C ASP A 131 4.99 7.48 -2.29
N ILE A 132 5.45 6.21 -2.25
CA ILE A 132 4.73 5.08 -2.82
C ILE A 132 4.73 3.93 -1.81
N VAL A 133 3.54 3.41 -1.51
CA VAL A 133 3.36 2.17 -0.77
C VAL A 133 2.89 1.11 -1.74
N ALA A 134 3.71 0.14 -2.02
CA ALA A 134 3.54 -0.88 -3.06
C ALA A 134 3.61 -2.30 -2.49
N ASP A 135 3.50 -3.31 -3.35
CA ASP A 135 3.54 -4.73 -3.02
C ASP A 135 2.59 -5.10 -1.88
N ASP A 136 1.32 -4.64 -2.03
CA ASP A 136 0.27 -4.82 -1.02
C ASP A 136 0.64 -4.29 0.38
N GLY A 137 1.57 -3.32 0.44
CA GLY A 137 2.06 -2.68 1.65
C GLY A 137 3.45 -3.15 2.12
N GLU A 138 4.01 -4.18 1.50
CA GLU A 138 5.31 -4.76 1.87
C GLU A 138 6.51 -3.95 1.36
N GLU A 139 6.30 -2.97 0.49
CA GLU A 139 7.34 -2.11 -0.04
C GLU A 139 7.01 -0.64 0.15
N TRP A 140 7.95 0.11 0.72
CA TRP A 140 7.88 1.55 0.87
C TRP A 140 8.94 2.21 0.02
N VAL A 141 8.52 3.04 -0.92
CA VAL A 141 9.42 3.71 -1.85
C VAL A 141 9.46 5.20 -1.56
N LYS A 142 10.64 5.73 -1.40
CA LYS A 142 10.94 7.16 -1.33
C LYS A 142 11.57 7.59 -2.63
N VAL A 143 11.05 8.64 -3.24
CA VAL A 143 11.57 9.22 -4.47
C VAL A 143 12.21 10.56 -4.14
N SER A 144 13.45 10.77 -4.58
CA SER A 144 14.11 12.08 -4.48
C SER A 144 14.66 12.48 -5.84
N THR A 145 14.26 13.64 -6.30
CA THR A 145 14.73 14.25 -7.56
C THR A 145 15.90 15.21 -7.34
N ILE A 146 16.61 15.06 -6.20
CA ILE A 146 17.80 15.84 -5.88
C ILE A 146 18.90 15.56 -6.93
N SER A 147 19.60 16.61 -7.37
CA SER A 147 20.76 16.44 -8.26
C SER A 147 22.03 16.19 -7.44
N GLU A 148 23.02 15.55 -8.06
CA GLU A 148 24.32 15.33 -7.44
C GLU A 148 24.97 16.62 -6.92
N THR A 149 24.93 17.68 -7.74
CA THR A 149 25.48 18.99 -7.34
C THR A 149 24.85 19.54 -6.08
N ARG A 150 23.50 19.42 -5.95
CA ARG A 150 22.79 19.88 -4.76
C ARG A 150 23.11 19.01 -3.54
N LEU A 151 23.23 17.71 -3.76
CA LEU A 151 23.60 16.76 -2.71
C LEU A 151 25.00 17.03 -2.17
N LEU A 152 25.99 17.20 -3.05
CA LEU A 152 27.35 17.58 -2.68
C LEU A 152 27.40 18.93 -1.94
N PHE A 153 26.59 19.90 -2.37
CA PHE A 153 26.51 21.19 -1.68
C PHE A 153 25.92 21.04 -0.25
N GLU A 154 24.93 20.20 -0.08
CA GLU A 154 24.36 19.90 1.25
C GLU A 154 25.40 19.19 2.13
N MET A 155 26.12 18.21 1.58
CA MET A 155 27.18 17.48 2.26
C MET A 155 28.30 18.43 2.73
N ALA A 156 28.78 19.30 1.83
CA ALA A 156 29.83 20.27 2.15
C ALA A 156 29.33 21.27 3.22
N LYS A 157 28.11 21.74 3.15
CA LYS A 157 27.52 22.65 4.14
C LYS A 157 27.45 22.04 5.54
N LYS A 158 27.19 20.75 5.64
CA LYS A 158 27.05 20.01 6.89
C LYS A 158 28.33 19.36 7.39
N GLY A 159 29.48 19.62 6.71
CA GLY A 159 30.78 19.10 7.09
C GLY A 159 30.91 17.59 6.98
N TRP A 160 30.18 16.99 6.01
CA TRP A 160 30.26 15.56 5.78
C TRP A 160 31.67 15.14 5.42
N GLU A 161 32.29 14.34 6.27
CA GLU A 161 33.54 13.62 5.98
C GLU A 161 33.20 12.14 5.82
N ALA A 162 33.56 11.56 4.67
CA ALA A 162 33.50 10.12 4.50
C ALA A 162 34.36 9.45 5.56
N ASP A 163 33.88 8.42 6.23
CA ASP A 163 34.72 7.56 7.08
C ASP A 163 35.78 6.90 6.18
N SER A 164 36.86 7.65 5.88
CA SER A 164 38.02 7.09 5.25
C SER A 164 38.69 6.19 6.27
N ASP A 165 38.76 4.90 5.95
CA ASP A 165 39.46 3.87 6.70
C ASP A 165 40.66 4.42 7.48
N VAL A 166 40.60 4.26 8.78
CA VAL A 166 41.67 4.52 9.71
C VAL A 166 42.88 3.63 9.36
N ASN A 167 43.73 4.11 8.51
CA ASN A 167 45.15 3.70 8.45
C ASN A 167 46.00 4.79 7.78
N SER A 168 46.49 5.73 8.55
CA SER A 168 47.86 6.18 8.62
C SER A 168 47.99 7.49 9.39
N ASP A 169 48.88 7.47 10.35
CA ASP A 169 49.62 8.57 10.96
C ASP A 169 48.83 9.74 11.60
N GLY A 170 48.83 9.68 12.92
CA GLY A 170 48.32 10.69 13.84
C GLY A 170 48.73 12.13 13.53
N HIS A 171 47.89 12.83 12.82
CA HIS A 171 47.80 14.27 12.88
C HIS A 171 46.34 14.63 13.18
N GLU A 172 46.12 15.10 14.43
CA GLU A 172 44.91 15.80 14.82
C GLU A 172 44.60 16.91 13.82
N ARG A 173 43.61 16.70 12.94
CA ARG A 173 43.02 17.79 12.19
C ARG A 173 42.04 18.51 13.08
N THR A 174 42.41 19.73 13.43
CA THR A 174 41.57 20.69 14.16
C THR A 174 40.34 21.01 13.33
N VAL A 175 39.25 20.39 13.68
CA VAL A 175 37.92 20.80 13.20
C VAL A 175 37.66 22.18 13.78
N LEU A 176 37.44 23.17 12.92
CA LEU A 176 36.96 24.49 13.32
C LEU A 176 35.51 24.31 13.78
N GLN A 177 35.34 23.93 15.03
CA GLN A 177 34.04 24.04 15.71
C GLN A 177 33.79 25.52 15.95
N ASN A 178 32.84 26.07 15.22
CA ASN A 178 32.26 27.38 15.50
C ASN A 178 31.44 27.28 16.78
N HIS A 179 32.08 27.34 17.94
CA HIS A 179 31.46 27.54 19.21
C HIS A 179 31.11 29.03 19.34
N ASP A 180 29.88 29.40 18.96
CA ASP A 180 29.28 30.58 19.57
C ASP A 180 27.77 30.43 19.66
N CYS A 181 27.29 30.75 20.89
CA CYS A 181 25.90 30.95 21.29
C CYS A 181 25.03 29.71 21.56
N GLY A 182 24.94 29.45 22.88
CA GLY A 182 23.94 28.56 23.44
C GLY A 182 22.52 28.91 23.05
N ASP A 183 21.85 27.88 22.64
CA ASP A 183 20.46 27.63 23.00
C ASP A 183 20.17 26.15 22.69
N ASP A 184 19.39 25.54 23.57
CA ASP A 184 18.93 24.15 23.48
C ASP A 184 18.15 23.92 22.19
N SER A 185 18.81 23.57 21.09
CA SER A 185 18.17 23.12 19.85
C SER A 185 18.85 21.87 19.34
N ASP A 186 18.13 20.78 19.45
CA ASP A 186 18.18 19.53 18.73
C ASP A 186 19.44 19.27 17.88
N ASP A 187 20.28 18.33 18.32
CA ASP A 187 21.43 17.70 17.60
C ASP A 187 21.03 17.10 16.22
N ASP A 188 19.82 17.37 15.74
CA ASP A 188 19.22 16.82 14.52
C ASP A 188 19.50 17.66 13.24
N ASP A 189 20.14 18.84 13.36
CA ASP A 189 20.32 19.76 12.21
C ASP A 189 21.58 19.51 11.38
N ASP A 190 22.53 18.72 11.88
CA ASP A 190 23.81 18.47 11.18
C ASP A 190 23.77 17.22 10.26
N GLU A 191 22.74 16.37 10.36
CA GLU A 191 22.64 15.17 9.53
C GLU A 191 22.09 15.49 8.12
N ILE A 192 22.64 14.82 7.08
CA ILE A 192 22.16 14.94 5.69
C ILE A 192 20.70 14.49 5.63
N GLU A 193 19.83 15.27 4.96
CA GLU A 193 18.38 15.03 4.91
C GLU A 193 18.03 13.62 4.42
N LEU A 194 18.73 13.12 3.40
CA LEU A 194 18.52 11.75 2.90
C LEU A 194 18.86 10.67 3.92
N LEU A 195 19.94 10.87 4.69
CA LEU A 195 20.36 9.91 5.71
C LEU A 195 19.40 9.89 6.90
N LYS A 196 19.01 11.07 7.38
CA LYS A 196 17.96 11.24 8.40
C LYS A 196 16.65 10.56 7.97
N LEU A 197 16.24 10.78 6.73
CA LEU A 197 15.05 10.17 6.17
C LEU A 197 15.13 8.63 6.12
N ALA A 198 16.30 8.07 5.79
CA ALA A 198 16.52 6.62 5.81
C ALA A 198 16.38 6.05 7.24
N GLY A 199 16.97 6.71 8.22
CA GLY A 199 16.83 6.39 9.64
C GLY A 199 15.38 6.45 10.11
N ASP A 200 14.66 7.50 9.77
CA ASP A 200 13.25 7.69 10.12
C ASP A 200 12.34 6.65 9.45
N MET A 201 12.57 6.34 8.18
CA MET A 201 11.85 5.26 7.50
C MET A 201 12.10 3.91 8.17
N ARG A 202 13.33 3.64 8.59
CA ARG A 202 13.68 2.41 9.32
C ARG A 202 12.97 2.35 10.68
N LYS A 203 12.97 3.43 11.45
CA LYS A 203 12.26 3.53 12.74
C LYS A 203 10.77 3.26 12.56
N ALA A 204 10.14 3.89 11.56
CA ALA A 204 8.73 3.66 11.23
C ALA A 204 8.46 2.21 10.76
N ALA A 205 9.32 1.65 9.90
CA ALA A 205 9.18 0.28 9.41
C ALA A 205 9.34 -0.78 10.51
N ASN A 206 10.12 -0.48 11.55
CA ASN A 206 10.29 -1.37 12.69
C ASN A 206 8.99 -1.62 13.47
N ILE A 207 8.02 -0.72 13.39
CA ILE A 207 6.74 -0.80 14.10
C ILE A 207 5.64 -1.41 13.22
N VAL A 208 5.76 -1.27 11.90
CA VAL A 208 4.75 -1.75 10.95
C VAL A 208 5.04 -3.18 10.54
N ARG A 209 3.99 -4.00 10.51
CA ARG A 209 4.05 -5.37 9.96
C ARG A 209 3.01 -5.53 8.85
N VAL A 210 3.46 -6.16 7.80
CA VAL A 210 2.61 -6.60 6.69
C VAL A 210 2.90 -8.09 6.51
N HIS A 211 1.87 -8.92 6.69
CA HIS A 211 2.02 -10.37 6.63
C HIS A 211 3.18 -10.89 7.50
N TYR A 212 3.28 -10.40 8.75
CA TYR A 212 4.29 -10.75 9.75
C TYR A 212 5.72 -10.29 9.44
N ARG A 213 5.95 -9.50 8.38
CA ARG A 213 7.27 -8.98 7.99
C ARG A 213 7.31 -7.46 8.04
N ARG A 214 8.50 -6.91 8.21
CA ARG A 214 8.73 -5.47 8.05
C ARG A 214 8.65 -5.09 6.58
N PRO A 215 8.14 -3.91 6.25
CA PRO A 215 8.20 -3.40 4.90
C PRO A 215 9.64 -3.27 4.42
N ARG A 216 9.89 -3.62 3.16
CA ARG A 216 11.15 -3.34 2.47
C ARG A 216 11.22 -1.86 2.16
N LEU A 217 12.37 -1.25 2.41
CA LEU A 217 12.60 0.16 2.16
C LEU A 217 13.40 0.33 0.88
N ARG A 218 12.96 1.21 0.00
CA ARG A 218 13.61 1.52 -1.25
C ARG A 218 13.67 3.03 -1.48
N PHE A 219 14.89 3.54 -1.79
CA PHE A 219 15.09 4.89 -2.28
C PHE A 219 15.34 4.85 -3.78
N VAL A 220 14.77 5.81 -4.48
CA VAL A 220 14.93 5.97 -5.91
C VAL A 220 15.43 7.39 -6.19
N LEU A 221 16.64 7.46 -6.72
CA LEU A 221 17.40 8.69 -6.97
C LEU A 221 17.74 8.81 -8.47
N PRO A 222 16.78 9.21 -9.32
CA PRO A 222 16.97 9.18 -10.77
C PRO A 222 18.06 10.10 -11.31
N LYS A 223 18.45 11.14 -10.55
CA LYS A 223 19.45 12.16 -10.93
C LYS A 223 20.79 11.98 -10.26
N VAL A 224 21.01 10.86 -9.61
CA VAL A 224 22.27 10.50 -8.95
C VAL A 224 22.78 9.23 -9.62
N GLU A 225 24.04 9.24 -10.06
CA GLU A 225 24.68 8.08 -10.66
C GLU A 225 25.71 7.49 -9.67
N GLU A 226 25.60 6.18 -9.43
CA GLU A 226 26.53 5.46 -8.58
C GLU A 226 27.87 5.28 -9.30
N GLY A 227 28.99 5.52 -8.61
CA GLY A 227 30.32 5.44 -9.17
C GLY A 227 30.84 6.75 -9.81
N SER A 228 30.02 7.81 -9.85
CA SER A 228 30.44 9.10 -10.40
C SER A 228 31.25 9.92 -9.39
N ASN A 229 30.95 9.81 -8.10
CA ASN A 229 31.59 10.56 -7.04
C ASN A 229 31.74 9.72 -5.76
N PRO A 230 32.97 9.55 -5.22
CA PRO A 230 33.24 8.73 -4.04
C PRO A 230 32.47 9.19 -2.79
N GLU A 231 32.27 10.49 -2.58
CA GLU A 231 31.55 11.02 -1.43
C GLU A 231 30.06 10.65 -1.49
N ILE A 232 29.47 10.69 -2.69
CA ILE A 232 28.11 10.25 -2.92
C ILE A 232 27.98 8.74 -2.69
N ASP A 233 28.95 7.95 -3.17
CA ASP A 233 28.95 6.50 -2.99
C ASP A 233 29.02 6.11 -1.50
N ASP A 234 29.80 6.82 -0.70
CA ASP A 234 29.86 6.62 0.75
C ASP A 234 28.55 7.00 1.45
N LEU A 235 27.90 8.08 1.01
CA LEU A 235 26.56 8.41 1.49
C LEU A 235 25.53 7.31 1.12
N LEU A 236 25.55 6.82 -0.12
CA LEU A 236 24.67 5.73 -0.55
C LEU A 236 24.93 4.46 0.25
N LYS A 237 26.18 4.16 0.57
CA LYS A 237 26.58 3.04 1.43
C LYS A 237 26.01 3.21 2.85
N SER A 238 26.09 4.43 3.42
CA SER A 238 25.51 4.74 4.72
C SER A 238 24.00 4.60 4.74
N ILE A 239 23.29 5.05 3.69
CA ILE A 239 21.83 4.83 3.51
C ILE A 239 21.49 3.33 3.47
N ARG A 240 22.31 2.54 2.73
CA ARG A 240 22.16 1.08 2.68
C ARG A 240 22.38 0.43 4.05
N GLY A 241 23.20 1.02 4.91
CA GLY A 241 23.41 0.61 6.30
C GLY A 241 22.12 0.56 7.13
N TYR A 242 21.15 1.42 6.82
CA TYR A 242 19.79 1.35 7.40
C TYR A 242 18.92 0.24 6.79
N GLY A 243 19.45 -0.62 5.93
CA GLY A 243 18.71 -1.68 5.24
C GLY A 243 17.75 -1.14 4.17
N VAL A 244 18.10 -0.01 3.57
CA VAL A 244 17.37 0.59 2.44
C VAL A 244 18.02 0.13 1.14
N VAL A 245 17.22 -0.36 0.19
CA VAL A 245 17.67 -0.60 -1.18
C VAL A 245 17.72 0.74 -1.90
N VAL A 246 18.86 1.08 -2.50
CA VAL A 246 19.01 2.34 -3.25
C VAL A 246 19.16 2.05 -4.73
N ASN A 247 18.30 2.65 -5.53
CA ASN A 247 18.32 2.62 -6.98
C ASN A 247 18.68 4.02 -7.51
N CYS A 248 19.77 4.13 -8.25
CA CYS A 248 20.30 5.36 -8.81
C CYS A 248 20.23 5.36 -10.33
N GLY A 249 20.35 6.55 -10.94
CA GLY A 249 20.47 6.74 -12.38
C GLY A 249 19.17 6.71 -13.16
N GLU A 250 19.25 7.07 -14.43
CA GLU A 250 18.10 7.06 -15.34
C GLU A 250 17.58 5.66 -15.66
N ASP A 251 18.38 4.63 -15.48
CA ASP A 251 17.99 3.23 -15.65
C ASP A 251 16.84 2.80 -14.72
N VAL A 252 16.58 3.56 -13.65
CA VAL A 252 15.41 3.35 -12.80
C VAL A 252 14.10 3.49 -13.57
N PHE A 253 14.09 4.25 -14.65
CA PHE A 253 12.95 4.40 -15.54
C PHE A 253 12.87 3.29 -16.60
N THR A 254 13.95 2.53 -16.83
CA THR A 254 14.00 1.40 -17.77
C THR A 254 13.81 0.09 -17.02
N SER A 255 12.62 -0.49 -17.08
CA SER A 255 12.25 -1.70 -16.33
C SER A 255 13.11 -2.90 -16.68
N GLN A 256 13.93 -3.39 -15.73
CA GLN A 256 14.46 -4.76 -15.78
C GLN A 256 13.51 -5.80 -15.12
N ALA A 257 12.42 -5.37 -14.49
CA ALA A 257 11.57 -6.28 -13.70
C ALA A 257 10.56 -7.11 -14.52
N PHE A 258 10.37 -6.83 -15.82
CA PHE A 258 9.37 -7.50 -16.66
C PHE A 258 9.92 -7.94 -18.02
N THR A 259 11.15 -8.44 -18.09
CA THR A 259 11.59 -9.16 -19.30
C THR A 259 10.87 -10.50 -19.37
N LYS A 260 9.75 -10.53 -20.11
CA LYS A 260 9.29 -11.76 -20.74
C LYS A 260 10.43 -12.30 -21.63
N PRO A 261 10.64 -13.63 -21.73
CA PRO A 261 11.63 -14.19 -22.63
C PRO A 261 11.32 -13.65 -24.04
N LYS A 262 12.34 -13.09 -24.70
CA LYS A 262 12.26 -12.55 -26.05
C LYS A 262 11.75 -13.65 -27.00
N SER A 263 10.54 -13.48 -27.49
CA SER A 263 10.09 -14.15 -28.70
C SER A 263 10.65 -13.35 -29.87
N ASP A 264 11.45 -14.00 -30.71
CA ASP A 264 12.06 -13.44 -31.89
C ASP A 264 10.99 -13.20 -32.99
N ASN A 265 10.25 -12.10 -32.91
CA ASN A 265 9.57 -11.52 -34.05
C ASN A 265 9.21 -10.06 -33.78
N PRO A 266 9.73 -9.10 -34.51
CA PRO A 266 9.36 -7.69 -34.40
C PRO A 266 8.09 -7.42 -35.21
N VAL A 267 6.93 -7.44 -34.57
CA VAL A 267 5.72 -6.85 -35.13
C VAL A 267 5.41 -5.59 -34.33
N VAL A 268 5.53 -4.47 -35.00
CA VAL A 268 5.20 -3.13 -34.51
C VAL A 268 3.68 -3.03 -34.37
N GLN A 269 3.20 -3.38 -33.20
CA GLN A 269 1.85 -3.05 -32.73
C GLN A 269 1.98 -2.96 -31.22
N ASP A 270 1.94 -1.69 -30.63
CA ASP A 270 1.64 -1.78 -29.21
C ASP A 270 2.09 -0.61 -28.37
N SER A 271 1.44 0.52 -28.51
CA SER A 271 1.55 1.53 -27.46
C SER A 271 0.38 1.50 -26.46
N VAL A 272 -0.77 0.95 -26.84
CA VAL A 272 -1.99 0.96 -26.00
C VAL A 272 -2.06 -0.26 -25.07
N ASP A 273 -1.68 -1.44 -25.55
CA ASP A 273 -1.69 -2.67 -24.73
C ASP A 273 -0.62 -2.62 -23.62
N SER A 274 0.53 -2.00 -23.91
CA SER A 274 1.61 -1.81 -22.93
C SER A 274 1.17 -0.95 -21.72
N VAL A 275 0.43 0.14 -21.93
CA VAL A 275 -0.05 1.01 -20.85
C VAL A 275 -1.11 0.30 -20.00
N GLN A 276 -1.97 -0.50 -20.63
CA GLN A 276 -2.98 -1.27 -19.89
C GLN A 276 -2.36 -2.34 -19.01
N ASP A 277 -1.31 -3.02 -19.49
CA ASP A 277 -0.56 -4.00 -18.72
C ASP A 277 0.20 -3.36 -17.55
N GLU A 278 0.83 -2.20 -17.77
CA GLU A 278 1.47 -1.43 -16.68
C GLU A 278 0.47 -1.06 -15.57
N ILE A 279 -0.73 -0.58 -15.96
CA ILE A 279 -1.77 -0.23 -14.99
C ILE A 279 -2.31 -1.49 -14.31
N ARG A 280 -2.46 -2.61 -15.01
CA ARG A 280 -2.92 -3.87 -14.44
C ARG A 280 -1.95 -4.38 -13.38
N ASN A 281 -0.63 -4.26 -13.61
CA ASN A 281 0.40 -4.65 -12.66
C ASN A 281 0.40 -3.76 -11.39
N LEU A 282 -0.01 -2.50 -11.53
CA LEU A 282 -0.18 -1.59 -10.39
C LEU A 282 -1.37 -1.96 -9.51
N LEU A 283 -2.38 -2.63 -10.04
CA LEU A 283 -3.54 -2.98 -9.24
C LEU A 283 -3.16 -4.03 -8.17
N PRO A 284 -3.62 -3.86 -6.94
CA PRO A 284 -3.43 -4.87 -5.90
C PRO A 284 -4.01 -6.21 -6.35
N ASN A 285 -3.22 -7.25 -6.32
CA ASN A 285 -3.70 -8.60 -6.54
C ASN A 285 -3.96 -9.26 -5.18
N ARG A 286 -5.20 -9.21 -4.72
CA ARG A 286 -5.65 -9.75 -3.43
C ARG A 286 -5.37 -11.25 -3.26
N PHE A 287 -5.10 -11.95 -4.37
CA PHE A 287 -4.88 -13.40 -4.40
C PHE A 287 -3.44 -13.79 -4.77
N LYS A 288 -2.51 -12.82 -4.82
CA LYS A 288 -1.09 -13.06 -5.18
C LYS A 288 -0.42 -14.13 -4.32
N ARG A 289 -0.84 -14.25 -3.06
CA ARG A 289 -0.28 -15.18 -2.07
C ARG A 289 -1.05 -16.49 -1.95
N PHE A 290 -2.10 -16.67 -2.75
CA PHE A 290 -2.91 -17.87 -2.67
C PHE A 290 -2.09 -19.09 -3.11
N THR A 291 -2.20 -20.16 -2.33
CA THR A 291 -1.62 -21.44 -2.63
C THR A 291 -2.53 -22.21 -3.59
N SER A 292 -2.00 -23.23 -4.29
CA SER A 292 -2.80 -24.06 -5.20
C SER A 292 -3.97 -24.75 -4.50
N THR A 293 -3.84 -24.97 -3.19
CA THR A 293 -4.87 -25.52 -2.31
C THR A 293 -5.24 -24.50 -1.26
N LEU A 294 -6.54 -24.33 -0.98
CA LEU A 294 -7.05 -23.41 0.04
C LEU A 294 -7.73 -24.21 1.16
N ASN A 295 -7.44 -23.83 2.40
CA ASN A 295 -8.12 -24.32 3.59
C ASN A 295 -9.28 -23.40 3.93
N VAL A 296 -10.50 -23.93 3.86
CA VAL A 296 -11.74 -23.15 4.03
C VAL A 296 -12.23 -23.26 5.47
N ASP A 297 -12.30 -22.12 6.16
CA ASP A 297 -12.85 -22.06 7.52
C ASP A 297 -14.38 -22.28 7.55
N CYS A 298 -14.88 -22.79 8.67
CA CYS A 298 -16.30 -23.00 8.91
C CYS A 298 -17.17 -21.76 8.61
N THR A 299 -16.68 -20.56 8.90
CA THR A 299 -17.40 -19.31 8.66
C THR A 299 -17.66 -19.06 7.17
N LEU A 300 -16.73 -19.43 6.30
CA LEU A 300 -16.90 -19.32 4.85
C LEU A 300 -17.67 -20.51 4.28
N LEU A 301 -17.52 -21.73 4.83
CA LEU A 301 -18.38 -22.85 4.46
C LEU A 301 -19.84 -22.50 4.66
N LEU A 302 -20.20 -21.89 5.79
CA LEU A 302 -21.56 -21.41 6.05
C LEU A 302 -21.99 -20.32 5.08
N ALA A 303 -21.11 -19.38 4.75
CA ALA A 303 -21.40 -18.31 3.79
C ALA A 303 -21.66 -18.85 2.37
N ILE A 304 -20.94 -19.90 1.96
CA ILE A 304 -21.10 -20.53 0.64
C ILE A 304 -22.42 -21.30 0.53
N VAL A 305 -22.94 -21.88 1.59
CA VAL A 305 -24.23 -22.60 1.56
C VAL A 305 -25.43 -21.69 1.76
N SER A 306 -25.25 -20.50 2.32
CA SER A 306 -26.30 -19.60 2.76
C SER A 306 -27.21 -19.13 1.60
N ASP A 307 -28.49 -19.12 1.83
CA ASP A 307 -29.47 -18.53 0.90
C ASP A 307 -29.21 -17.04 0.67
N LEU A 308 -28.69 -16.32 1.68
CA LEU A 308 -28.30 -14.92 1.52
C LEU A 308 -27.26 -14.70 0.41
N SER A 309 -26.36 -15.65 0.24
CA SER A 309 -25.29 -15.57 -0.76
C SER A 309 -25.74 -15.97 -2.18
N HIS A 310 -26.79 -16.78 -2.29
CA HIS A 310 -27.21 -17.37 -3.54
C HIS A 310 -28.47 -16.72 -4.17
N CYS A 311 -29.32 -16.07 -3.36
CA CYS A 311 -30.59 -15.52 -3.82
C CYS A 311 -30.49 -14.00 -4.00
N LYS A 312 -30.84 -13.50 -5.20
CA LYS A 312 -30.83 -12.06 -5.52
C LYS A 312 -31.97 -11.28 -4.83
N ASN A 313 -33.11 -11.94 -4.58
CA ASN A 313 -34.35 -11.27 -4.18
C ASN A 313 -34.82 -11.71 -2.79
N ILE A 314 -33.96 -11.54 -1.76
CA ILE A 314 -34.41 -11.75 -0.39
C ILE A 314 -35.00 -10.45 0.15
N ALA A 315 -36.23 -10.49 0.62
CA ALA A 315 -36.89 -9.34 1.26
C ALA A 315 -36.39 -9.19 2.70
N THR A 316 -36.17 -7.96 3.13
CA THR A 316 -35.99 -7.65 4.55
C THR A 316 -37.32 -7.86 5.28
N SER A 317 -37.27 -8.41 6.49
CA SER A 317 -38.46 -8.67 7.30
C SER A 317 -38.25 -8.14 8.72
N PRO A 318 -39.32 -7.59 9.35
CA PRO A 318 -39.24 -7.24 10.78
C PRO A 318 -39.03 -8.47 11.69
N GLN A 319 -39.32 -9.68 11.18
CA GLN A 319 -39.10 -10.93 11.90
C GLN A 319 -37.64 -11.40 11.85
N HIS A 320 -36.86 -10.92 10.89
CA HIS A 320 -35.45 -11.21 10.82
C HIS A 320 -34.68 -10.46 11.93
N HIS A 321 -33.62 -11.09 12.43
CA HIS A 321 -32.68 -10.37 13.30
C HIS A 321 -32.06 -9.17 12.53
N LYS A 322 -31.78 -8.05 13.22
CA LYS A 322 -31.21 -6.84 12.61
C LYS A 322 -29.96 -7.13 11.78
N ALA A 323 -29.12 -8.08 12.24
CA ALA A 323 -27.90 -8.47 11.52
C ALA A 323 -28.21 -9.13 10.17
N ILE A 324 -29.28 -9.92 10.05
CA ILE A 324 -29.71 -10.55 8.80
C ILE A 324 -30.20 -9.49 7.82
N ASN A 325 -31.09 -8.58 8.25
CA ASN A 325 -31.54 -7.49 7.40
C ASN A 325 -30.38 -6.64 6.85
N ARG A 326 -29.39 -6.33 7.71
CA ARG A 326 -28.17 -5.62 7.27
C ARG A 326 -27.36 -6.44 6.26
N GLN A 327 -27.26 -7.76 6.42
CA GLN A 327 -26.59 -8.62 5.45
C GLN A 327 -27.33 -8.68 4.11
N ILE A 328 -28.66 -8.66 4.11
CA ILE A 328 -29.48 -8.58 2.89
C ILE A 328 -29.20 -7.26 2.14
N GLU A 329 -29.11 -6.14 2.85
CA GLU A 329 -28.78 -4.84 2.26
C GLU A 329 -27.39 -4.84 1.64
N ILE A 330 -26.38 -5.34 2.38
CA ILE A 330 -25.00 -5.45 1.87
C ILE A 330 -24.94 -6.38 0.65
N GLU A 331 -25.69 -7.51 0.66
CA GLU A 331 -25.69 -8.45 -0.46
C GLU A 331 -26.27 -7.85 -1.73
N ARG A 332 -27.28 -6.98 -1.63
CA ARG A 332 -27.83 -6.26 -2.78
C ARG A 332 -26.85 -5.29 -3.42
N GLU A 333 -26.03 -4.62 -2.60
CA GLU A 333 -25.03 -3.67 -3.08
C GLU A 333 -23.80 -4.40 -3.63
N ARG A 334 -23.37 -5.46 -2.94
CA ARG A 334 -22.15 -6.21 -3.26
C ARG A 334 -22.33 -7.69 -2.98
N PRO A 335 -22.76 -8.47 -3.98
CA PRO A 335 -22.93 -9.91 -3.86
C PRO A 335 -21.63 -10.61 -3.45
N LEU A 336 -21.64 -11.34 -2.32
CA LEU A 336 -20.46 -11.95 -1.74
C LEU A 336 -19.80 -12.98 -2.67
N LEU A 337 -20.59 -13.87 -3.25
CA LEU A 337 -20.06 -14.95 -4.07
C LEU A 337 -19.34 -14.41 -5.30
N SER A 338 -20.00 -13.58 -6.10
CA SER A 338 -19.44 -13.07 -7.35
C SER A 338 -18.33 -12.04 -7.17
N SER A 339 -18.38 -11.22 -6.10
CA SER A 339 -17.42 -10.15 -5.88
C SER A 339 -16.17 -10.57 -5.09
N GLU A 340 -16.26 -11.61 -4.25
CA GLU A 340 -15.19 -11.99 -3.31
C GLU A 340 -14.85 -13.48 -3.38
N LEU A 341 -15.83 -14.39 -3.15
CA LEU A 341 -15.51 -15.79 -2.92
C LEU A 341 -15.24 -16.55 -4.22
N TRP A 342 -16.01 -16.35 -5.28
CA TRP A 342 -15.73 -17.03 -6.53
C TRP A 342 -14.38 -16.65 -7.13
N PRO A 343 -14.01 -15.36 -7.20
CA PRO A 343 -12.67 -14.97 -7.63
C PRO A 343 -11.54 -15.51 -6.76
N ALA A 344 -11.81 -15.72 -5.45
CA ALA A 344 -10.83 -16.27 -4.51
C ALA A 344 -10.68 -17.79 -4.62
N MET A 345 -11.73 -18.52 -4.95
CA MET A 345 -11.79 -19.99 -4.89
C MET A 345 -11.66 -20.65 -6.27
N GLU A 346 -11.96 -19.92 -7.33
CA GLU A 346 -11.91 -20.42 -8.71
C GLU A 346 -10.50 -20.97 -9.02
N SER A 347 -10.45 -22.17 -9.61
CA SER A 347 -9.21 -22.84 -10.01
C SER A 347 -8.28 -23.29 -8.87
N HIS A 348 -8.71 -23.21 -7.61
CA HIS A 348 -7.99 -23.74 -6.47
C HIS A 348 -8.61 -25.05 -5.97
N GLN A 349 -7.77 -25.97 -5.49
CA GLN A 349 -8.24 -27.10 -4.73
C GLN A 349 -8.76 -26.61 -3.38
N LEU A 350 -9.95 -27.09 -3.00
CA LEU A 350 -10.58 -26.69 -1.74
C LEU A 350 -10.55 -27.84 -0.75
N LEU A 351 -10.15 -27.53 0.48
CA LEU A 351 -10.26 -28.47 1.58
C LEU A 351 -10.75 -27.76 2.85
N CYS A 352 -11.22 -28.52 3.80
CA CYS A 352 -11.53 -28.07 5.13
C CYS A 352 -11.18 -29.16 6.15
N THR A 353 -10.98 -28.76 7.40
CA THR A 353 -10.72 -29.73 8.48
C THR A 353 -12.02 -30.48 8.84
N SER A 354 -11.85 -31.71 9.36
CA SER A 354 -12.97 -32.52 9.84
C SER A 354 -13.85 -31.80 10.87
N ASP A 355 -13.20 -31.01 11.76
CA ASP A 355 -13.92 -30.23 12.78
C ASP A 355 -14.74 -29.09 12.19
N ALA A 356 -14.17 -28.37 11.20
CA ALA A 356 -14.88 -27.33 10.47
C ALA A 356 -16.06 -27.89 9.68
N ALA A 357 -15.85 -29.01 8.98
CA ALA A 357 -16.91 -29.70 8.23
C ALA A 357 -18.03 -30.21 9.15
N LYS A 358 -17.68 -30.84 10.25
CA LYS A 358 -18.64 -31.31 11.26
C LYS A 358 -19.45 -30.15 11.82
N ARG A 359 -18.79 -29.07 12.21
CA ARG A 359 -19.46 -27.89 12.76
C ARG A 359 -20.40 -27.23 11.76
N MET A 360 -19.98 -27.11 10.52
CA MET A 360 -20.83 -26.57 9.45
C MET A 360 -22.08 -27.45 9.24
N ARG A 361 -21.92 -28.78 9.16
CA ARG A 361 -23.05 -29.71 9.02
C ARG A 361 -24.03 -29.60 10.20
N GLU A 362 -23.54 -29.62 11.44
CA GLU A 362 -24.37 -29.44 12.64
C GLU A 362 -25.23 -28.17 12.58
N ILE A 363 -24.62 -27.05 12.16
CA ILE A 363 -25.32 -25.76 12.08
C ILE A 363 -26.36 -25.80 10.96
N VAL A 364 -25.99 -26.28 9.75
CA VAL A 364 -26.90 -26.33 8.59
C VAL A 364 -28.07 -27.29 8.84
N GLU A 365 -27.84 -28.45 9.45
CA GLU A 365 -28.90 -29.39 9.79
C GLU A 365 -29.87 -28.85 10.83
N THR A 366 -29.34 -28.05 11.81
CA THR A 366 -30.15 -27.52 12.90
C THR A 366 -31.03 -26.35 12.48
N ILE A 367 -30.45 -25.40 11.73
CA ILE A 367 -31.14 -24.13 11.43
C ILE A 367 -31.27 -23.84 9.93
N GLY A 368 -30.56 -24.57 9.07
CA GLY A 368 -30.58 -24.33 7.62
C GLY A 368 -31.93 -24.62 6.94
N THR A 369 -32.16 -23.92 5.85
CA THR A 369 -33.27 -24.17 4.93
C THR A 369 -33.05 -25.46 4.15
N GLU A 370 -34.05 -25.91 3.42
CA GLU A 370 -33.91 -27.08 2.55
C GLU A 370 -32.88 -26.85 1.43
N THR A 371 -32.84 -25.64 0.86
CA THR A 371 -31.86 -25.23 -0.17
C THR A 371 -30.46 -25.16 0.38
N GLU A 372 -30.27 -24.65 1.59
CA GLU A 372 -28.96 -24.61 2.27
C GLU A 372 -28.46 -26.03 2.57
N ARG A 373 -29.30 -26.95 2.99
CA ARG A 373 -28.93 -28.38 3.19
C ARG A 373 -28.55 -29.06 1.86
N LYS A 374 -29.27 -28.82 0.79
CA LYS A 374 -28.93 -29.35 -0.53
C LYS A 374 -27.59 -28.82 -1.02
N ARG A 375 -27.33 -27.52 -0.87
CA ARG A 375 -25.98 -26.96 -1.21
C ARG A 375 -24.89 -27.57 -0.37
N MET A 376 -25.10 -27.78 0.92
CA MET A 376 -24.13 -28.44 1.79
C MET A 376 -23.77 -29.83 1.26
N THR A 377 -24.75 -30.67 0.93
CA THR A 377 -24.47 -32.03 0.40
C THR A 377 -23.75 -32.01 -0.93
N ILE A 378 -24.05 -31.05 -1.82
CA ILE A 378 -23.32 -30.84 -3.08
C ILE A 378 -21.88 -30.43 -2.83
N LEU A 379 -21.66 -29.42 -1.99
CA LEU A 379 -20.33 -28.87 -1.71
C LEU A 379 -19.40 -29.89 -1.05
N MET A 380 -19.96 -30.74 -0.18
CA MET A 380 -19.18 -31.74 0.56
C MET A 380 -19.11 -33.09 -0.16
N GLY A 381 -19.83 -33.30 -1.25
CA GLY A 381 -19.94 -34.59 -1.91
C GLY A 381 -20.62 -35.66 -1.03
N ASP A 382 -21.51 -35.24 -0.14
CA ASP A 382 -22.26 -36.15 0.73
C ASP A 382 -23.38 -36.86 -0.09
N PRO A 383 -23.88 -38.03 0.36
CA PRO A 383 -24.97 -38.73 -0.34
C PRO A 383 -26.15 -37.80 -0.66
N PRO A 384 -26.70 -37.81 -1.86
CA PRO A 384 -26.51 -38.79 -2.95
C PRO A 384 -25.31 -38.49 -3.89
N PHE A 385 -24.50 -37.49 -3.65
CA PHE A 385 -23.44 -37.00 -4.56
C PHE A 385 -22.07 -37.66 -4.33
N THR A 386 -22.02 -38.73 -3.59
CA THR A 386 -20.77 -39.44 -3.30
C THR A 386 -20.14 -39.97 -4.60
N GLY A 387 -18.90 -39.54 -4.89
CA GLY A 387 -18.16 -39.92 -6.10
C GLY A 387 -18.60 -39.20 -7.37
N ALA A 388 -19.47 -38.20 -7.27
CA ALA A 388 -19.85 -37.38 -8.41
C ALA A 388 -18.67 -36.55 -8.93
N GLU A 389 -18.62 -36.37 -10.25
CA GLU A 389 -17.61 -35.52 -10.88
C GLU A 389 -17.85 -34.03 -10.57
N SER A 390 -16.76 -33.24 -10.50
CA SER A 390 -16.80 -31.82 -10.18
C SER A 390 -17.76 -31.03 -11.10
N VAL A 391 -17.77 -31.33 -12.39
CA VAL A 391 -18.66 -30.67 -13.37
C VAL A 391 -20.13 -30.91 -13.03
N SER A 392 -20.50 -32.14 -12.63
CA SER A 392 -21.87 -32.47 -12.21
C SER A 392 -22.25 -31.69 -10.94
N LEU A 393 -21.36 -31.64 -9.94
CA LEU A 393 -21.60 -30.90 -8.70
C LEU A 393 -21.75 -29.39 -8.93
N VAL A 394 -20.93 -28.81 -9.81
CA VAL A 394 -21.05 -27.39 -10.20
C VAL A 394 -22.39 -27.14 -10.91
N THR A 395 -22.84 -28.03 -11.75
CA THR A 395 -24.15 -27.93 -12.43
C THR A 395 -25.29 -27.98 -11.44
N GLU A 396 -25.27 -28.93 -10.48
CA GLU A 396 -26.27 -29.02 -9.42
C GLU A 396 -26.25 -27.79 -8.51
N LEU A 397 -25.08 -27.26 -8.17
CA LEU A 397 -24.96 -26.02 -7.40
C LEU A 397 -25.51 -24.82 -8.17
N GLN A 398 -25.32 -24.76 -9.49
CA GLN A 398 -25.86 -23.70 -10.34
C GLN A 398 -27.41 -23.71 -10.32
N ASN A 399 -28.03 -24.87 -10.28
CA ASN A 399 -29.51 -25.00 -10.22
C ASN A 399 -30.07 -24.41 -8.91
N LEU A 400 -29.25 -24.21 -7.89
CA LEU A 400 -29.60 -23.65 -6.59
C LEU A 400 -29.11 -22.23 -6.37
N SER A 401 -28.62 -21.55 -7.42
CA SER A 401 -28.03 -20.20 -7.30
C SER A 401 -28.54 -19.27 -8.38
N ASP A 402 -28.96 -18.06 -7.99
CA ASP A 402 -29.27 -16.97 -8.91
C ASP A 402 -28.03 -16.30 -9.52
N TYR A 403 -26.85 -16.58 -8.94
CA TYR A 403 -25.56 -16.10 -9.42
C TYR A 403 -24.85 -17.18 -10.22
N GLN A 404 -24.08 -16.77 -11.20
CA GLN A 404 -23.27 -17.71 -11.98
C GLN A 404 -22.20 -18.35 -11.11
N VAL A 405 -22.20 -19.67 -11.05
CA VAL A 405 -21.16 -20.48 -10.41
C VAL A 405 -20.02 -20.64 -11.41
N PRO A 406 -18.74 -20.39 -11.01
CA PRO A 406 -17.62 -20.55 -11.92
C PRO A 406 -17.48 -22.00 -12.40
N PRO A 407 -17.33 -22.25 -13.71
CA PRO A 407 -17.20 -23.61 -14.23
C PRO A 407 -15.87 -24.29 -13.80
N ARG A 408 -14.91 -23.49 -13.34
CA ARG A 408 -13.61 -23.97 -12.82
C ARG A 408 -13.59 -24.20 -11.31
N LEU A 409 -14.71 -24.03 -10.63
CA LEU A 409 -14.79 -24.33 -9.20
C LEU A 409 -14.56 -25.83 -8.97
N MET A 410 -13.61 -26.17 -8.13
CA MET A 410 -13.26 -27.55 -7.86
C MET A 410 -14.04 -28.12 -6.69
N LEU A 411 -15.05 -28.96 -6.99
CA LEU A 411 -15.87 -29.65 -6.01
C LEU A 411 -15.67 -31.19 -6.11
N PRO A 412 -15.90 -31.95 -5.04
CA PRO A 412 -16.30 -31.51 -3.70
C PRO A 412 -15.14 -30.91 -2.89
N ILE A 413 -15.46 -30.14 -1.83
CA ILE A 413 -14.49 -29.67 -0.85
C ILE A 413 -13.99 -30.88 -0.07
N ARG A 414 -12.68 -31.14 -0.10
CA ARG A 414 -12.06 -32.31 0.55
C ARG A 414 -12.00 -32.12 2.06
N VAL A 415 -12.49 -33.09 2.80
CA VAL A 415 -12.35 -33.12 4.27
C VAL A 415 -11.06 -33.82 4.67
N VAL A 416 -10.28 -33.20 5.57
CA VAL A 416 -9.00 -33.71 6.06
C VAL A 416 -8.98 -33.82 7.59
N ASP A 417 -8.30 -34.85 8.10
CA ASP A 417 -8.00 -34.96 9.52
C ASP A 417 -6.82 -34.05 9.87
N ALA A 418 -7.11 -32.91 10.49
CA ALA A 418 -6.12 -31.94 10.90
C ALA A 418 -5.23 -32.45 12.03
N SER A 419 -5.76 -33.29 12.94
CA SER A 419 -5.08 -33.73 14.15
C SER A 419 -3.82 -34.52 13.86
N ALA A 420 -3.85 -35.39 12.84
CA ALA A 420 -2.71 -36.17 12.41
C ALA A 420 -1.60 -35.30 11.81
N ALA A 421 -1.97 -34.37 10.90
CA ALA A 421 -1.02 -33.47 10.25
C ALA A 421 -0.37 -32.52 11.26
N ILE A 422 -1.15 -31.92 12.16
CA ILE A 422 -0.64 -31.02 13.20
C ILE A 422 0.37 -31.76 14.09
N ARG A 423 0.05 -32.97 14.55
CA ARG A 423 0.99 -33.73 15.40
C ARG A 423 2.31 -34.06 14.72
N LEU A 424 2.30 -34.38 13.43
CA LEU A 424 3.50 -34.73 12.68
C LEU A 424 4.39 -33.54 12.38
N GLU A 425 3.80 -32.39 12.04
CA GLU A 425 4.51 -31.26 11.49
C GLU A 425 4.69 -30.10 12.48
N LYS A 426 4.06 -30.16 13.65
CA LYS A 426 4.06 -29.09 14.65
C LYS A 426 5.47 -28.66 15.10
N SER A 427 6.41 -29.61 15.12
CA SER A 427 7.81 -29.35 15.47
C SER A 427 8.54 -28.45 14.46
N LYS A 428 8.01 -28.29 13.26
CA LYS A 428 8.55 -27.39 12.22
C LYS A 428 8.10 -25.95 12.39
N LEU A 429 7.08 -25.72 13.19
CA LEU A 429 6.57 -24.38 13.44
C LEU A 429 7.45 -23.63 14.46
N PRO A 430 7.48 -22.29 14.37
CA PRO A 430 8.17 -21.49 15.37
C PRO A 430 7.56 -21.70 16.78
N PRO A 431 8.37 -21.53 17.85
CA PRO A 431 7.91 -21.79 19.24
C PRO A 431 6.61 -21.04 19.62
N ILE A 432 6.38 -19.87 19.04
CA ILE A 432 5.18 -19.07 19.27
C ILE A 432 3.88 -19.80 18.84
N ALA A 433 3.96 -20.76 17.92
CA ALA A 433 2.80 -21.50 17.47
C ALA A 433 2.08 -22.26 18.64
N HIS A 434 2.82 -22.67 19.67
CA HIS A 434 2.21 -23.27 20.87
C HIS A 434 1.31 -22.25 21.61
N LYS A 435 1.80 -21.02 21.79
CA LYS A 435 1.02 -19.98 22.46
C LYS A 435 -0.21 -19.58 21.64
N VAL A 436 -0.09 -19.59 20.31
CA VAL A 436 -1.22 -19.35 19.41
C VAL A 436 -2.26 -20.47 19.56
N GLU A 437 -1.85 -21.71 19.58
CA GLU A 437 -2.77 -22.85 19.75
C GLU A 437 -3.53 -22.77 21.09
N GLU A 438 -2.86 -22.42 22.20
CA GLU A 438 -3.45 -22.31 23.54
C GLU A 438 -4.57 -21.27 23.65
N ILE A 439 -4.52 -20.19 22.85
CA ILE A 439 -5.56 -19.15 22.87
C ILE A 439 -6.74 -19.45 21.94
N LEU A 440 -6.63 -20.47 21.08
CA LEU A 440 -7.66 -20.82 20.12
C LEU A 440 -8.62 -21.86 20.70
N SER A 441 -9.90 -21.78 20.32
CA SER A 441 -10.82 -22.90 20.55
C SER A 441 -10.44 -24.08 19.66
N ASP A 442 -10.86 -25.30 20.03
CA ASP A 442 -10.52 -26.54 19.32
C ASP A 442 -10.75 -26.46 17.81
N ILE A 443 -11.89 -25.92 17.39
CA ILE A 443 -12.22 -25.75 15.96
C ILE A 443 -11.27 -24.77 15.30
N ASN A 444 -11.02 -23.61 15.91
CA ASN A 444 -10.11 -22.62 15.36
C ASN A 444 -8.67 -23.15 15.36
N ALA A 445 -8.25 -23.86 16.39
CA ALA A 445 -6.95 -24.51 16.43
C ALA A 445 -6.82 -25.52 15.27
N SER A 446 -7.82 -26.38 15.08
CA SER A 446 -7.83 -27.33 13.97
C SER A 446 -7.67 -26.64 12.61
N VAL A 447 -8.38 -25.53 12.36
CA VAL A 447 -8.36 -24.81 11.07
C VAL A 447 -7.04 -24.04 10.88
N PHE A 448 -6.68 -23.18 11.84
CA PHE A 448 -5.56 -22.25 11.65
C PHE A 448 -4.20 -22.95 11.82
N MET A 449 -4.08 -23.89 12.74
CA MET A 449 -2.84 -24.66 12.89
C MET A 449 -2.62 -25.60 11.69
N TYR A 450 -3.68 -26.22 11.16
CA TYR A 450 -3.57 -27.05 9.95
C TYR A 450 -3.06 -26.22 8.75
N GLY A 451 -3.65 -25.04 8.52
CA GLY A 451 -3.18 -24.15 7.47
C GLY A 451 -1.70 -23.76 7.64
N TRP A 452 -1.27 -23.51 8.90
CA TRP A 452 0.09 -23.11 9.21
C TRP A 452 1.09 -24.25 9.01
N VAL A 453 0.82 -25.45 9.56
CA VAL A 453 1.73 -26.59 9.40
C VAL A 453 1.84 -27.08 7.96
N SER A 454 0.77 -26.94 7.19
CA SER A 454 0.73 -27.36 5.78
C SER A 454 1.22 -26.31 4.80
N ASP A 455 1.56 -25.11 5.29
CA ASP A 455 1.95 -23.91 4.49
C ASP A 455 0.94 -23.60 3.37
N ILE A 456 -0.36 -23.72 3.67
CA ILE A 456 -1.46 -23.42 2.75
C ILE A 456 -2.28 -22.22 3.24
N MET A 457 -2.84 -21.47 2.28
CA MET A 457 -3.69 -20.33 2.58
C MET A 457 -4.98 -20.75 3.27
N THR A 458 -5.20 -20.27 4.49
CA THR A 458 -6.50 -20.38 5.18
C THR A 458 -7.37 -19.19 4.83
N ILE A 459 -8.54 -19.45 4.26
CA ILE A 459 -9.53 -18.41 3.97
C ILE A 459 -10.63 -18.41 5.03
N THR A 460 -10.91 -17.23 5.59
CA THR A 460 -11.82 -17.07 6.73
C THR A 460 -12.54 -15.72 6.70
N SER A 461 -13.65 -15.59 7.41
CA SER A 461 -14.26 -14.30 7.75
C SER A 461 -14.13 -13.95 9.24
N ASN A 462 -13.43 -14.77 10.01
CA ASN A 462 -13.28 -14.62 11.46
C ASN A 462 -12.13 -13.64 11.82
N ARG A 463 -12.36 -12.35 11.59
CA ARG A 463 -11.38 -11.29 11.90
C ARG A 463 -10.91 -11.27 13.35
N THR A 464 -11.79 -11.64 14.28
CA THR A 464 -11.45 -11.64 15.72
C THR A 464 -10.34 -12.62 16.00
N VAL A 465 -10.46 -13.85 15.52
CA VAL A 465 -9.44 -14.89 15.69
C VAL A 465 -8.16 -14.51 14.96
N VAL A 466 -8.25 -14.02 13.72
CA VAL A 466 -7.06 -13.58 12.99
C VAL A 466 -6.30 -12.50 13.75
N LYS A 467 -7.01 -11.49 14.28
CA LYS A 467 -6.39 -10.44 15.09
C LYS A 467 -5.77 -10.97 16.39
N GLN A 468 -6.37 -11.99 17.02
CA GLN A 468 -5.79 -12.64 18.20
C GLN A 468 -4.47 -13.33 17.84
N ILE A 469 -4.45 -14.07 16.71
CA ILE A 469 -3.23 -14.74 16.19
C ILE A 469 -2.14 -13.69 15.91
N GLU A 470 -2.46 -12.64 15.16
CA GLU A 470 -1.53 -11.56 14.85
C GLU A 470 -0.97 -10.90 16.11
N THR A 471 -1.84 -10.57 17.07
CA THR A 471 -1.43 -9.92 18.32
C THR A 471 -0.52 -10.83 19.15
N MET A 472 -0.83 -12.15 19.20
CA MET A 472 0.00 -13.11 19.92
C MET A 472 1.38 -13.25 19.30
N ILE A 473 1.43 -13.36 17.97
CA ILE A 473 2.69 -13.46 17.23
C ILE A 473 3.53 -12.21 17.40
N GLU A 474 2.95 -11.01 17.25
CA GLU A 474 3.69 -9.74 17.38
C GLU A 474 4.14 -9.46 18.81
N GLY A 475 3.35 -9.86 19.81
CA GLY A 475 3.69 -9.67 21.21
C GLY A 475 4.82 -10.55 21.74
N HIS A 476 5.15 -11.64 21.04
CA HIS A 476 6.14 -12.64 21.50
C HIS A 476 7.11 -13.02 20.39
N ARG A 477 7.37 -12.11 19.48
CA ARG A 477 8.27 -12.31 18.37
C ARG A 477 9.72 -12.23 18.84
N ASP A 478 10.46 -13.31 18.69
CA ASP A 478 11.89 -13.38 18.98
C ASP A 478 12.74 -13.22 17.69
N ASP A 479 12.16 -13.55 16.53
CA ASP A 479 12.81 -13.50 15.22
C ASP A 479 12.06 -12.55 14.29
N GLU A 480 12.80 -11.61 13.66
CA GLU A 480 12.25 -10.64 12.72
C GLU A 480 11.78 -11.25 11.40
N ASP A 481 12.40 -12.36 10.98
CA ASP A 481 12.09 -13.06 9.73
C ASP A 481 11.09 -14.21 9.89
N MET A 482 10.49 -14.34 11.08
CA MET A 482 9.54 -15.39 11.38
C MET A 482 8.34 -15.35 10.42
N LYS A 483 8.06 -16.51 9.81
CA LYS A 483 6.87 -16.70 8.97
C LYS A 483 5.66 -17.04 9.84
N GLY A 484 4.65 -16.19 9.79
CA GLY A 484 3.33 -16.48 10.36
C GLY A 484 2.47 -17.33 9.40
N PRO A 485 1.27 -17.72 9.84
CA PRO A 485 0.33 -18.48 9.03
C PRO A 485 -0.16 -17.66 7.83
N LEU A 486 -0.37 -18.32 6.70
CA LEU A 486 -1.00 -17.70 5.53
C LEU A 486 -2.51 -17.60 5.77
N ILE A 487 -3.03 -16.39 5.95
CA ILE A 487 -4.45 -16.16 6.21
C ILE A 487 -4.97 -15.07 5.29
N TRP A 488 -6.06 -15.36 4.60
CA TRP A 488 -6.84 -14.37 3.87
C TRP A 488 -8.18 -14.15 4.57
N VAL A 489 -8.50 -12.88 4.84
CA VAL A 489 -9.73 -12.50 5.53
C VAL A 489 -10.72 -11.93 4.54
N CYS A 490 -11.84 -12.60 4.37
CA CYS A 490 -13.01 -12.06 3.68
C CYS A 490 -13.69 -11.02 4.56
N ASP A 491 -13.87 -9.82 4.04
CA ASP A 491 -14.34 -8.66 4.81
C ASP A 491 -15.78 -8.81 5.31
N THR A 492 -16.57 -9.63 4.66
CA THR A 492 -17.97 -9.83 4.97
C THR A 492 -18.28 -11.32 5.03
N ALA A 493 -19.03 -11.72 6.05
CA ALA A 493 -19.63 -13.06 6.15
C ALA A 493 -21.11 -12.99 5.82
N ARG A 494 -21.68 -14.16 5.51
CA ARG A 494 -23.13 -14.37 5.48
C ARG A 494 -23.48 -15.47 6.46
N SER A 495 -24.49 -15.20 7.27
CA SER A 495 -25.09 -16.21 8.13
C SER A 495 -26.22 -16.93 7.40
N LEU A 496 -26.59 -18.09 7.88
CA LEU A 496 -27.82 -18.75 7.43
C LEU A 496 -29.02 -17.89 7.84
N ILE A 497 -30.09 -17.91 7.03
CA ILE A 497 -31.31 -17.14 7.34
C ILE A 497 -31.93 -17.63 8.64
N GLY A 498 -31.79 -18.92 8.92
CA GLY A 498 -32.25 -19.53 10.14
C GLY A 498 -33.76 -19.66 10.24
N LYS A 499 -34.24 -20.46 11.17
CA LYS A 499 -35.66 -20.47 11.53
C LYS A 499 -35.98 -19.15 12.23
N GLU A 500 -37.06 -18.50 11.79
CA GLU A 500 -37.63 -17.33 12.46
C GLU A 500 -37.75 -17.58 13.99
N LYS A 501 -37.15 -16.69 14.79
CA LYS A 501 -37.39 -16.73 16.24
C LYS A 501 -38.88 -16.50 16.50
N GLY A 502 -39.63 -17.57 16.79
CA GLY A 502 -41.03 -17.43 17.18
C GLY A 502 -41.99 -18.53 16.74
N ARG A 503 -41.62 -19.39 15.82
CA ARG A 503 -42.40 -20.59 15.55
C ARG A 503 -42.06 -21.70 16.55
N LYS A 504 -42.67 -21.65 17.74
CA LYS A 504 -42.97 -22.85 18.50
C LYS A 504 -44.10 -23.56 17.72
N ASN A 505 -43.79 -24.70 17.10
CA ASN A 505 -44.79 -25.67 16.73
C ASN A 505 -45.31 -26.34 17.98
#